data_a158ab412ee42b361e67a67a403a92b9
#
_entry.id   a158ab412ee42b361e67a67a403a92b9
#
_cell.length_a   1.000
_cell.length_b   1.000
_cell.length_c   1.000
_cell.angle_alpha   90.00
_cell.angle_beta   90.00
_cell.angle_gamma   90.00
#
_symmetry.space_group_name_H-M   'P 1'
#
loop_
_entity.id
_entity.type
_entity.pdbx_description
1 polymer ?
#
loop_
_entity_poly.entity_id
_entity_poly.type
_entity_poly.pdbx_seq_one_letter_code
_entity_poly.pdbx_strand_id
1 'polypeptide(L)'
;MAMNNKILKTLFAAALTCSTATFAVDAILFVPEVYPIGEVNQGDTKHIALKGANVSQKEITLENVMGQGIGMSNFKYPSKIAPGGAINIEFDMDFSGMEGPINAMVVMVGTDGKPYTASLEGFVKTPLFFGEKMFDAGYYAKGEKREWTFYVWETDKKVRPELSLDKASAKEFSIKTKPVKLNVDKLDEIKEGGTVPGLKVTLTTKGLKREGWELKQKSIRKVVSFKSKKYPKATPEVLVVGYWKD
;
A
#
# COMPACT_ATOMS: atom_id res chain seq x y z
N MET A 1 46.72 -67.41 -12.26
CA MET A 1 47.11 -66.00 -12.13
C MET A 1 46.13 -65.36 -11.21
N ALA A 2 46.46 -65.25 -9.90
CA ALA A 2 45.53 -64.80 -8.84
C ALA A 2 45.66 -63.31 -8.75
N MET A 3 44.59 -62.63 -9.06
CA MET A 3 44.48 -61.17 -8.98
C MET A 3 44.25 -60.73 -7.52
N ASN A 4 45.12 -59.86 -7.11
CA ASN A 4 45.39 -59.44 -5.74
C ASN A 4 44.24 -58.70 -5.08
N ASN A 5 43.63 -59.30 -4.06
CA ASN A 5 42.42 -58.88 -3.32
C ASN A 5 42.67 -57.64 -2.40
N LYS A 6 43.76 -56.91 -2.56
CA LYS A 6 44.12 -55.75 -1.75
C LYS A 6 43.70 -54.39 -2.33
N ILE A 7 43.29 -54.34 -3.62
CA ILE A 7 42.90 -53.09 -4.30
C ILE A 7 41.39 -52.78 -4.12
N LEU A 8 40.60 -53.78 -3.74
CA LEU A 8 39.14 -53.60 -3.64
C LEU A 8 38.65 -53.09 -2.27
N LYS A 9 39.56 -52.93 -1.31
CA LYS A 9 39.19 -52.41 0.07
C LYS A 9 39.49 -50.94 0.26
N THR A 10 40.13 -50.26 -0.68
CA THR A 10 40.49 -48.83 -0.54
C THR A 10 39.58 -47.88 -1.30
N LEU A 11 38.57 -48.39 -2.01
CA LEU A 11 37.66 -47.59 -2.83
C LEU A 11 36.26 -47.39 -2.24
N PHE A 12 36.04 -47.84 -0.99
CA PHE A 12 34.70 -47.68 -0.33
C PHE A 12 34.71 -46.76 0.88
N ALA A 13 35.76 -45.97 1.11
CA ALA A 13 35.88 -45.05 2.22
C ALA A 13 35.94 -43.56 1.79
N ALA A 14 35.59 -43.25 0.54
CA ALA A 14 35.53 -41.86 0.07
C ALA A 14 34.19 -41.64 -0.59
N ALA A 15 33.33 -40.96 0.10
CA ALA A 15 32.17 -40.20 -0.36
C ALA A 15 30.86 -40.54 0.39
N LEU A 16 30.80 -40.15 1.62
CA LEU A 16 29.52 -39.66 2.18
C LEU A 16 29.79 -38.40 3.00
N THR A 17 30.47 -37.41 2.44
CA THR A 17 30.27 -36.04 2.81
C THR A 17 28.96 -35.61 2.15
N CYS A 18 27.86 -36.02 2.73
CA CYS A 18 26.57 -35.39 2.48
C CYS A 18 26.75 -33.95 2.95
N SER A 19 27.11 -33.06 2.02
CA SER A 19 26.95 -31.62 2.24
C SER A 19 25.46 -31.41 2.45
N THR A 20 25.04 -31.40 3.71
CA THR A 20 23.76 -30.81 4.09
C THR A 20 23.84 -29.37 3.65
N ALA A 21 23.31 -29.07 2.47
CA ALA A 21 22.94 -27.72 2.12
C ALA A 21 21.92 -27.32 3.22
N THR A 22 22.41 -26.66 4.25
CA THR A 22 21.55 -25.95 5.20
C THR A 22 20.91 -24.84 4.40
N PHE A 23 19.73 -25.12 3.84
CA PHE A 23 18.85 -24.06 3.46
C PHE A 23 18.64 -23.25 4.74
N ALA A 24 18.95 -21.97 4.71
CA ALA A 24 18.62 -21.07 5.78
C ALA A 24 17.08 -21.02 5.85
N VAL A 25 16.51 -21.86 6.69
CA VAL A 25 15.08 -21.79 7.01
C VAL A 25 14.93 -20.53 7.86
N ASP A 26 14.03 -19.64 7.46
CA ASP A 26 13.67 -18.52 8.28
C ASP A 26 13.32 -19.02 9.68
N ALA A 27 13.90 -18.39 10.70
CA ALA A 27 13.73 -18.85 12.07
C ALA A 27 12.28 -18.69 12.57
N ILE A 28 11.49 -17.84 11.94
CA ILE A 28 10.04 -17.72 12.15
C ILE A 28 9.35 -18.11 10.85
N LEU A 29 8.46 -19.10 10.94
CA LEU A 29 7.60 -19.52 9.84
C LEU A 29 6.17 -19.02 10.09
N PHE A 30 5.63 -18.24 9.19
CA PHE A 30 4.23 -17.81 9.19
C PHE A 30 3.36 -18.76 8.35
N VAL A 31 2.13 -18.96 8.80
CA VAL A 31 1.15 -19.81 8.09
C VAL A 31 -0.18 -19.05 7.99
N PRO A 32 -0.59 -18.69 6.77
CA PRO A 32 0.12 -18.86 5.49
C PRO A 32 1.37 -17.98 5.40
N GLU A 33 2.33 -18.31 4.52
CA GLU A 33 3.55 -17.56 4.26
C GLU A 33 3.25 -16.13 3.78
N VAL A 34 2.24 -15.99 2.94
CA VAL A 34 1.66 -14.70 2.54
C VAL A 34 0.25 -14.62 3.12
N TYR A 35 0.01 -13.66 4.00
CA TYR A 35 -1.29 -13.48 4.62
C TYR A 35 -2.28 -12.82 3.64
N PRO A 36 -3.39 -13.50 3.29
CA PRO A 36 -4.39 -12.94 2.40
C PRO A 36 -5.28 -11.95 3.15
N ILE A 37 -5.11 -10.66 2.90
CA ILE A 37 -6.04 -9.63 3.39
C ILE A 37 -7.42 -9.81 2.73
N GLY A 38 -7.44 -10.28 1.47
CA GLY A 38 -8.63 -10.38 0.64
C GLY A 38 -9.03 -9.02 0.06
N GLU A 39 -10.30 -8.93 -0.34
CA GLU A 39 -10.88 -7.68 -0.84
C GLU A 39 -11.44 -6.84 0.32
N VAL A 40 -11.05 -5.58 0.38
CA VAL A 40 -11.51 -4.60 1.38
C VAL A 40 -11.99 -3.34 0.66
N ASN A 41 -12.80 -2.51 1.33
CA ASN A 41 -13.20 -1.24 0.74
C ASN A 41 -12.28 -0.11 1.21
N GLN A 42 -12.06 0.87 0.36
CA GLN A 42 -11.36 2.09 0.73
C GLN A 42 -12.03 2.75 1.96
N GLY A 43 -11.23 3.09 2.96
CA GLY A 43 -11.67 3.69 4.23
C GLY A 43 -12.13 2.68 5.28
N ASP A 44 -12.13 1.39 5.01
CA ASP A 44 -12.31 0.39 6.06
C ASP A 44 -11.05 0.23 6.92
N THR A 45 -11.24 -0.25 8.15
CA THR A 45 -10.16 -0.71 9.01
C THR A 45 -10.35 -2.20 9.29
N LYS A 46 -9.29 -2.99 9.17
CA LYS A 46 -9.32 -4.43 9.43
C LYS A 46 -8.32 -4.77 10.51
N HIS A 47 -8.78 -5.54 11.51
CA HIS A 47 -7.90 -6.17 12.47
C HIS A 47 -7.28 -7.43 11.85
N ILE A 48 -5.95 -7.56 11.93
CA ILE A 48 -5.18 -8.65 11.34
C ILE A 48 -4.44 -9.37 12.44
N ALA A 49 -4.42 -10.70 12.38
CA ALA A 49 -3.66 -11.57 13.27
C ALA A 49 -2.80 -12.52 12.43
N LEU A 50 -1.51 -12.29 12.42
CA LEU A 50 -0.52 -13.17 11.78
C LEU A 50 -0.13 -14.27 12.75
N LYS A 51 -0.22 -15.52 12.30
CA LYS A 51 0.13 -16.69 13.10
C LYS A 51 1.35 -17.38 12.52
N GLY A 52 2.25 -17.80 13.38
CA GLY A 52 3.46 -18.51 12.98
C GLY A 52 4.09 -19.27 14.17
N ALA A 53 5.29 -19.75 13.96
CA ALA A 53 6.06 -20.44 14.98
C ALA A 53 7.56 -20.16 14.83
N ASN A 54 8.27 -20.17 15.95
CA ASN A 54 9.72 -20.23 15.96
C ASN A 54 10.17 -21.64 15.62
N VAL A 55 10.66 -21.86 14.41
CA VAL A 55 11.15 -23.16 13.96
C VAL A 55 12.65 -23.36 14.21
N SER A 56 13.31 -22.41 14.85
CA SER A 56 14.70 -22.51 15.26
C SER A 56 14.86 -23.26 16.60
N GLN A 57 16.10 -23.64 16.90
CA GLN A 57 16.46 -24.29 18.17
C GLN A 57 16.76 -23.30 19.31
N LYS A 58 16.55 -22.00 19.08
CA LYS A 58 16.86 -20.93 20.05
C LYS A 58 15.64 -20.08 20.34
N GLU A 59 15.58 -19.55 21.57
CA GLU A 59 14.60 -18.50 21.90
C GLU A 59 14.86 -17.28 21.03
N ILE A 60 13.79 -16.69 20.47
CA ILE A 60 13.83 -15.43 19.76
C ILE A 60 13.23 -14.37 20.67
N THR A 61 13.98 -13.30 20.94
CA THR A 61 13.49 -12.12 21.65
C THR A 61 13.27 -11.01 20.62
N LEU A 62 12.04 -10.51 20.53
CA LEU A 62 11.69 -9.40 19.65
C LEU A 62 11.91 -8.06 20.37
N GLU A 63 12.64 -7.18 19.73
CA GLU A 63 12.87 -5.80 20.19
C GLU A 63 11.79 -4.87 19.64
N ASN A 64 11.44 -5.04 18.36
CA ASN A 64 10.49 -4.18 17.70
C ASN A 64 9.70 -4.93 16.62
N VAL A 65 8.45 -4.49 16.39
CA VAL A 65 7.59 -4.93 15.28
C VAL A 65 7.00 -3.70 14.62
N MET A 66 7.16 -3.60 13.32
CA MET A 66 6.68 -2.45 12.55
C MET A 66 6.11 -2.88 11.20
N GLY A 67 5.18 -2.10 10.68
CA GLY A 67 4.67 -2.27 9.31
C GLY A 67 5.54 -1.51 8.31
N GLN A 68 5.87 -2.16 7.20
CA GLN A 68 6.32 -1.48 5.99
C GLN A 68 5.11 -1.31 5.07
N GLY A 69 4.61 -0.11 4.99
CA GLY A 69 3.40 0.26 4.28
C GLY A 69 2.58 1.27 5.06
N ILE A 70 1.52 1.75 4.44
CA ILE A 70 0.64 2.77 5.02
C ILE A 70 -0.43 2.08 5.88
N GLY A 71 -0.86 2.74 6.95
CA GLY A 71 -2.06 2.41 7.70
C GLY A 71 -1.92 1.34 8.79
N MET A 72 -0.74 0.78 9.05
CA MET A 72 -0.56 -0.20 10.13
C MET A 72 -0.33 0.48 11.48
N SER A 73 -1.07 0.03 12.50
CA SER A 73 -1.03 0.59 13.86
C SER A 73 -1.40 -0.45 14.92
N ASN A 74 -1.28 -0.10 16.19
CA ASN A 74 -1.74 -0.90 17.33
C ASN A 74 -1.14 -2.31 17.39
N PHE A 75 0.16 -2.44 17.10
CA PHE A 75 0.86 -3.73 17.13
C PHE A 75 0.86 -4.34 18.55
N LYS A 76 0.47 -5.63 18.60
CA LYS A 76 0.57 -6.49 19.78
C LYS A 76 1.32 -7.75 19.39
N TYR A 77 2.35 -8.11 20.15
CA TYR A 77 3.19 -9.25 19.88
C TYR A 77 3.86 -9.77 21.14
N PRO A 78 4.24 -11.07 21.20
CA PRO A 78 5.03 -11.58 22.30
C PRO A 78 6.47 -11.08 22.22
N SER A 79 7.03 -10.65 23.35
CA SER A 79 8.43 -10.20 23.38
C SER A 79 9.42 -11.36 23.26
N LYS A 80 9.02 -12.60 23.63
CA LYS A 80 9.85 -13.81 23.60
C LYS A 80 9.10 -14.98 23.00
N ILE A 81 9.79 -15.76 22.19
CA ILE A 81 9.25 -16.93 21.50
C ILE A 81 10.23 -18.09 21.70
N ALA A 82 9.85 -19.05 22.54
CA ALA A 82 10.65 -20.24 22.78
C ALA A 82 10.85 -21.07 21.50
N PRO A 83 11.86 -21.96 21.45
CA PRO A 83 11.98 -22.94 20.36
C PRO A 83 10.68 -23.75 20.20
N GLY A 84 10.15 -23.85 18.97
CA GLY A 84 8.86 -24.46 18.68
C GLY A 84 7.65 -23.68 19.16
N GLY A 85 7.85 -22.53 19.81
CA GLY A 85 6.77 -21.68 20.34
C GLY A 85 5.97 -20.98 19.26
N ALA A 86 4.65 -20.85 19.48
CA ALA A 86 3.76 -20.11 18.59
C ALA A 86 3.99 -18.60 18.71
N ILE A 87 3.83 -17.89 17.59
CA ILE A 87 3.80 -16.44 17.54
C ILE A 87 2.45 -15.98 17.00
N ASN A 88 1.90 -14.95 17.63
CA ASN A 88 0.72 -14.22 17.16
C ASN A 88 1.04 -12.73 17.15
N ILE A 89 0.95 -12.09 15.99
CA ILE A 89 1.15 -10.65 15.83
C ILE A 89 -0.18 -10.06 15.40
N GLU A 90 -0.73 -9.19 16.23
CA GLU A 90 -1.98 -8.50 15.97
C GLU A 90 -1.73 -7.03 15.67
N PHE A 91 -2.47 -6.46 14.74
CA PHE A 91 -2.44 -5.04 14.42
C PHE A 91 -3.69 -4.62 13.65
N ASP A 92 -3.91 -3.33 13.58
CA ASP A 92 -4.97 -2.74 12.78
C ASP A 92 -4.39 -2.18 11.50
N MET A 93 -5.09 -2.38 10.38
CA MET A 93 -4.73 -1.82 9.06
C MET A 93 -5.87 -0.94 8.55
N ASP A 94 -5.58 0.35 8.38
CA ASP A 94 -6.48 1.35 7.83
C ASP A 94 -6.25 1.49 6.32
N PHE A 95 -7.32 1.33 5.54
CA PHE A 95 -7.29 1.40 4.07
C PHE A 95 -7.74 2.76 3.52
N SER A 96 -7.74 3.81 4.35
CA SER A 96 -8.03 5.18 3.90
C SER A 96 -6.99 5.64 2.89
N GLY A 97 -7.44 6.23 1.78
CA GLY A 97 -6.57 6.72 0.70
C GLY A 97 -5.87 5.63 -0.13
N MET A 98 -6.04 4.35 0.20
CA MET A 98 -5.50 3.23 -0.58
C MET A 98 -6.45 2.80 -1.69
N GLU A 99 -5.91 2.21 -2.75
CA GLU A 99 -6.68 1.62 -3.84
C GLU A 99 -5.87 0.57 -4.61
N GLY A 100 -6.58 -0.38 -5.21
CA GLY A 100 -5.96 -1.42 -6.04
C GLY A 100 -5.22 -2.48 -5.22
N PRO A 101 -4.20 -3.13 -5.81
CA PRO A 101 -3.44 -4.19 -5.17
C PRO A 101 -2.68 -3.68 -3.93
N ILE A 102 -2.69 -4.46 -2.87
CA ILE A 102 -1.90 -4.23 -1.67
C ILE A 102 -0.81 -5.29 -1.63
N ASN A 103 0.43 -4.82 -1.48
CA ASN A 103 1.59 -5.61 -1.08
C ASN A 103 2.20 -4.90 0.12
N ALA A 104 2.13 -5.53 1.27
CA ALA A 104 2.59 -4.96 2.53
C ALA A 104 3.41 -5.98 3.30
N MET A 105 4.21 -5.52 4.25
CA MET A 105 5.09 -6.37 5.03
C MET A 105 5.10 -5.93 6.49
N VAL A 106 5.08 -6.90 7.39
CA VAL A 106 5.42 -6.69 8.80
C VAL A 106 6.85 -7.14 9.03
N VAL A 107 7.65 -6.25 9.58
CA VAL A 107 9.05 -6.50 9.91
C VAL A 107 9.18 -6.59 11.42
N MET A 108 9.75 -7.68 11.90
CA MET A 108 10.10 -7.89 13.30
C MET A 108 11.61 -7.86 13.43
N VAL A 109 12.13 -7.17 14.41
CA VAL A 109 13.57 -7.10 14.68
C VAL A 109 13.84 -7.84 15.98
N GLY A 110 14.71 -8.85 15.89
CA GLY A 110 15.21 -9.55 17.07
C GLY A 110 16.29 -8.75 17.79
N THR A 111 16.52 -9.05 19.08
CA THR A 111 17.62 -8.44 19.86
C THR A 111 19.01 -8.78 19.34
N ASP A 112 19.11 -9.78 18.45
CA ASP A 112 20.33 -10.12 17.70
C ASP A 112 20.50 -9.29 16.41
N GLY A 113 19.59 -8.31 16.16
CA GLY A 113 19.58 -7.45 14.99
C GLY A 113 19.05 -8.11 13.72
N LYS A 114 18.58 -9.36 13.78
CA LYS A 114 18.04 -10.05 12.62
C LYS A 114 16.61 -9.61 12.31
N PRO A 115 16.29 -9.29 11.05
CA PRO A 115 14.93 -9.05 10.63
C PRO A 115 14.21 -10.37 10.34
N TYR A 116 12.95 -10.45 10.73
CA TYR A 116 11.98 -11.48 10.32
C TYR A 116 10.82 -10.78 9.64
N THR A 117 10.27 -11.36 8.58
CA THR A 117 9.25 -10.70 7.77
C THR A 117 8.02 -11.57 7.59
N ALA A 118 6.86 -10.92 7.53
CA ALA A 118 5.61 -11.53 7.11
C ALA A 118 5.01 -10.68 5.99
N SER A 119 4.69 -11.30 4.87
CA SER A 119 4.10 -10.65 3.70
C SER A 119 2.57 -10.68 3.77
N LEU A 120 1.95 -9.61 3.29
CA LEU A 120 0.49 -9.49 3.21
C LEU A 120 0.09 -9.04 1.81
N GLU A 121 -0.97 -9.64 1.28
CA GLU A 121 -1.52 -9.31 -0.03
C GLU A 121 -3.03 -9.12 0.04
N GLY A 122 -3.54 -8.21 -0.78
CA GLY A 122 -4.97 -7.96 -0.87
C GLY A 122 -5.33 -6.99 -1.98
N PHE A 123 -6.57 -6.55 -1.97
CA PHE A 123 -7.08 -5.59 -2.94
C PHE A 123 -8.04 -4.60 -2.28
N VAL A 124 -7.78 -3.30 -2.44
CA VAL A 124 -8.68 -2.23 -1.99
C VAL A 124 -9.61 -1.83 -3.13
N LYS A 125 -10.91 -2.03 -2.90
CA LYS A 125 -11.96 -1.55 -3.80
C LYS A 125 -12.21 -0.07 -3.57
N THR A 126 -12.11 0.72 -4.62
CA THR A 126 -12.55 2.12 -4.58
C THR A 126 -13.95 2.25 -5.15
N PRO A 127 -14.84 2.99 -4.48
CA PRO A 127 -16.19 3.23 -5.01
C PRO A 127 -16.22 4.27 -6.14
N LEU A 128 -15.17 5.11 -6.23
CA LEU A 128 -15.07 6.20 -7.19
C LEU A 128 -13.79 6.09 -8.00
N PHE A 129 -13.93 6.18 -9.32
CA PHE A 129 -12.81 6.29 -10.24
C PHE A 129 -12.61 7.72 -10.69
N PHE A 130 -11.35 8.11 -10.83
CA PHE A 130 -10.89 9.41 -11.31
C PHE A 130 -10.11 9.17 -12.61
N GLY A 131 -10.50 9.83 -13.68
CA GLY A 131 -9.83 9.72 -14.98
C GLY A 131 -8.42 10.30 -14.97
N GLU A 132 -8.15 11.23 -14.06
CA GLU A 132 -6.83 11.82 -13.82
C GLU A 132 -6.64 12.01 -12.32
N LYS A 133 -5.45 11.66 -11.80
CA LYS A 133 -5.13 11.73 -10.37
C LYS A 133 -3.94 12.60 -10.04
N MET A 134 -3.21 13.07 -11.04
CA MET A 134 -2.06 13.93 -10.85
C MET A 134 -2.13 15.11 -11.80
N PHE A 135 -2.02 16.30 -11.26
CA PHE A 135 -2.10 17.55 -12.00
C PHE A 135 -0.82 18.36 -11.84
N ASP A 136 -0.27 18.81 -12.96
CA ASP A 136 0.90 19.67 -12.96
C ASP A 136 0.47 21.14 -12.87
N ALA A 137 0.91 21.82 -11.81
CA ALA A 137 0.76 23.25 -11.64
C ALA A 137 1.88 24.05 -12.36
N GLY A 138 2.92 23.36 -12.85
CA GLY A 138 4.10 23.99 -13.44
C GLY A 138 4.80 24.90 -12.44
N TYR A 139 5.30 26.03 -12.95
CA TYR A 139 5.83 27.11 -12.09
C TYR A 139 4.66 27.99 -11.61
N TYR A 140 4.39 27.95 -10.30
CA TYR A 140 3.25 28.59 -9.67
C TYR A 140 3.67 29.82 -8.85
N ALA A 141 3.10 30.99 -9.17
CA ALA A 141 3.27 32.21 -8.40
C ALA A 141 2.20 32.36 -7.30
N LYS A 142 2.55 33.03 -6.19
CA LYS A 142 1.62 33.29 -5.09
C LYS A 142 0.37 34.01 -5.61
N GLY A 143 -0.82 33.46 -5.33
CA GLY A 143 -2.10 34.03 -5.74
C GLY A 143 -2.52 33.71 -7.19
N GLU A 144 -1.69 33.00 -7.93
CA GLU A 144 -2.04 32.54 -9.28
C GLU A 144 -3.20 31.54 -9.23
N LYS A 145 -4.05 31.55 -10.25
CA LYS A 145 -5.11 30.56 -10.39
C LYS A 145 -4.70 29.53 -11.44
N ARG A 146 -4.87 28.27 -11.11
CA ARG A 146 -4.76 27.13 -12.02
C ARG A 146 -6.06 26.36 -12.03
N GLU A 147 -6.39 25.79 -13.16
CA GLU A 147 -7.60 25.03 -13.36
C GLU A 147 -7.30 23.75 -14.12
N TRP A 148 -7.86 22.64 -13.64
CA TRP A 148 -7.77 21.34 -14.29
C TRP A 148 -9.13 20.73 -14.41
N THR A 149 -9.36 19.99 -15.47
CA THR A 149 -10.62 19.30 -15.73
C THR A 149 -10.35 17.80 -15.81
N PHE A 150 -11.16 17.03 -15.10
CA PHE A 150 -11.10 15.57 -15.11
C PHE A 150 -12.49 14.97 -14.95
N TYR A 151 -12.61 13.65 -15.13
CA TYR A 151 -13.86 12.93 -15.02
C TYR A 151 -13.85 12.00 -13.81
N VAL A 152 -15.05 11.85 -13.20
CA VAL A 152 -15.26 10.94 -12.06
C VAL A 152 -16.50 10.11 -12.33
N TRP A 153 -16.43 8.79 -12.05
CA TRP A 153 -17.57 7.88 -12.15
C TRP A 153 -17.52 6.85 -11.01
N GLU A 154 -18.64 6.17 -10.76
CA GLU A 154 -18.71 5.12 -9.75
C GLU A 154 -18.34 3.75 -10.32
N THR A 155 -17.86 2.85 -9.43
CA THR A 155 -17.67 1.42 -9.74
C THR A 155 -18.99 0.80 -10.23
N ASP A 156 -20.12 1.17 -9.61
CA ASP A 156 -21.45 0.90 -10.16
C ASP A 156 -21.74 1.90 -11.29
N LYS A 157 -21.45 1.47 -12.52
CA LYS A 157 -21.61 2.27 -13.74
C LYS A 157 -23.05 2.75 -14.04
N LYS A 158 -24.02 2.45 -13.18
CA LYS A 158 -25.42 2.88 -13.30
C LYS A 158 -25.74 4.12 -12.48
N VAL A 159 -24.86 4.46 -11.54
CA VAL A 159 -25.10 5.54 -10.57
C VAL A 159 -24.19 6.73 -10.86
N ARG A 160 -24.74 7.92 -10.70
CA ARG A 160 -23.97 9.17 -10.82
C ARG A 160 -23.26 9.44 -9.48
N PRO A 161 -21.95 9.73 -9.51
CA PRO A 161 -21.22 10.11 -8.30
C PRO A 161 -21.69 11.45 -7.74
N GLU A 162 -21.57 11.59 -6.41
CA GLU A 162 -21.61 12.86 -5.72
C GLU A 162 -20.24 13.15 -5.13
N LEU A 163 -19.73 14.38 -5.34
CA LEU A 163 -18.38 14.76 -4.94
C LEU A 163 -18.36 16.15 -4.32
N SER A 164 -17.64 16.29 -3.23
CA SER A 164 -17.30 17.57 -2.60
C SER A 164 -15.85 17.53 -2.12
N LEU A 165 -15.23 18.69 -1.91
CA LEU A 165 -13.92 18.76 -1.25
C LEU A 165 -14.08 18.50 0.26
N ASP A 166 -13.05 17.93 0.86
CA ASP A 166 -12.92 17.91 2.30
C ASP A 166 -12.65 19.34 2.83
N LYS A 167 -12.71 19.52 4.16
CA LYS A 167 -12.55 20.85 4.79
C LYS A 167 -11.14 21.42 4.61
N ALA A 168 -10.11 20.58 4.59
CA ALA A 168 -8.73 21.03 4.43
C ALA A 168 -8.47 21.48 2.99
N SER A 169 -8.81 20.64 2.02
CA SER A 169 -8.66 20.93 0.59
C SER A 169 -9.49 22.15 0.15
N ALA A 170 -10.68 22.33 0.74
CA ALA A 170 -11.55 23.49 0.44
C ALA A 170 -10.96 24.85 0.81
N LYS A 171 -9.89 24.92 1.61
CA LYS A 171 -9.18 26.16 1.93
C LYS A 171 -8.36 26.68 0.74
N GLU A 172 -7.73 25.77 0.00
CA GLU A 172 -6.82 26.08 -1.10
C GLU A 172 -7.41 25.84 -2.49
N PHE A 173 -8.50 25.04 -2.56
CA PHE A 173 -9.14 24.64 -3.80
C PHE A 173 -10.66 24.90 -3.81
N SER A 174 -11.22 24.95 -4.99
CA SER A 174 -12.65 24.88 -5.25
C SER A 174 -12.93 23.90 -6.38
N ILE A 175 -14.13 23.30 -6.39
CA ILE A 175 -14.59 22.47 -7.49
C ILE A 175 -15.91 22.99 -8.07
N LYS A 176 -16.06 22.80 -9.39
CA LYS A 176 -17.32 22.85 -10.10
C LYS A 176 -17.58 21.49 -10.70
N THR A 177 -18.78 20.97 -10.56
CA THR A 177 -19.15 19.66 -11.12
C THR A 177 -20.28 19.82 -12.12
N LYS A 178 -20.19 19.13 -13.26
CA LYS A 178 -21.24 19.05 -14.28
C LYS A 178 -21.55 17.58 -14.54
N PRO A 179 -22.82 17.17 -14.48
CA PRO A 179 -23.24 15.83 -14.88
C PRO A 179 -22.95 15.59 -16.36
N VAL A 180 -22.35 14.44 -16.65
CA VAL A 180 -22.02 14.01 -18.01
C VAL A 180 -22.30 12.52 -18.16
N LYS A 181 -22.35 12.04 -19.40
CA LYS A 181 -22.28 10.62 -19.74
C LYS A 181 -20.92 10.32 -20.32
N LEU A 182 -20.24 9.29 -19.81
CA LEU A 182 -18.85 8.96 -20.14
C LEU A 182 -18.78 7.65 -20.93
N ASN A 183 -17.82 7.60 -21.84
CA ASN A 183 -17.25 6.36 -22.34
C ASN A 183 -16.01 6.05 -21.51
N VAL A 184 -16.02 4.91 -20.78
CA VAL A 184 -14.95 4.47 -19.87
C VAL A 184 -14.38 3.11 -20.30
N ASP A 185 -14.56 2.72 -21.57
CA ASP A 185 -14.09 1.43 -22.07
C ASP A 185 -12.56 1.37 -22.13
N LYS A 186 -11.92 2.54 -22.31
CA LYS A 186 -10.48 2.72 -22.23
C LYS A 186 -10.15 3.72 -21.13
N LEU A 187 -9.44 3.28 -20.08
CA LEU A 187 -9.13 4.11 -18.91
C LEU A 187 -8.17 5.27 -19.21
N ASP A 188 -7.38 5.16 -20.24
CA ASP A 188 -6.46 6.20 -20.76
C ASP A 188 -7.13 7.21 -21.72
N GLU A 189 -8.37 6.95 -22.13
CA GLU A 189 -9.12 7.79 -23.08
C GLU A 189 -10.55 8.08 -22.62
N ILE A 190 -10.75 8.53 -21.37
CA ILE A 190 -12.10 8.86 -20.89
C ILE A 190 -12.67 10.05 -21.66
N LYS A 191 -13.84 9.86 -22.28
CA LYS A 191 -14.49 10.87 -23.14
C LYS A 191 -15.98 11.04 -22.78
N GLU A 192 -16.51 12.24 -23.01
CA GLU A 192 -17.95 12.47 -23.01
C GLU A 192 -18.63 11.76 -24.21
N GLY A 193 -19.93 11.49 -24.10
CA GLY A 193 -20.73 10.87 -25.17
C GLY A 193 -20.96 9.37 -25.02
N GLY A 194 -20.57 8.77 -23.92
CA GLY A 194 -20.84 7.35 -23.58
C GLY A 194 -22.16 7.13 -22.84
N THR A 195 -22.25 6.01 -22.13
CA THR A 195 -23.45 5.59 -21.39
C THR A 195 -23.32 5.66 -19.88
N VAL A 196 -22.09 5.71 -19.35
CA VAL A 196 -21.81 5.67 -17.91
C VAL A 196 -22.08 7.03 -17.28
N PRO A 197 -22.97 7.13 -16.30
CA PRO A 197 -23.19 8.38 -15.57
C PRO A 197 -21.93 8.80 -14.81
N GLY A 198 -21.51 10.04 -15.00
CA GLY A 198 -20.32 10.59 -14.37
C GLY A 198 -20.42 12.08 -14.09
N LEU A 199 -19.33 12.62 -13.59
CA LEU A 199 -19.12 14.05 -13.40
C LEU A 199 -17.92 14.51 -14.21
N LYS A 200 -18.07 15.64 -14.89
CA LYS A 200 -16.95 16.49 -15.28
C LYS A 200 -16.65 17.42 -14.12
N VAL A 201 -15.45 17.33 -13.59
CA VAL A 201 -14.99 18.10 -12.44
C VAL A 201 -13.96 19.11 -12.89
N THR A 202 -14.19 20.38 -12.55
CA THR A 202 -13.20 21.43 -12.72
C THR A 202 -12.64 21.78 -11.34
N LEU A 203 -11.36 21.50 -11.11
CA LEU A 203 -10.61 21.83 -9.91
C LEU A 203 -9.85 23.13 -10.12
N THR A 204 -10.06 24.12 -9.25
CA THR A 204 -9.44 25.44 -9.35
C THR A 204 -8.72 25.78 -8.07
N THR A 205 -7.49 26.30 -8.15
CA THR A 205 -6.77 26.84 -6.98
C THR A 205 -7.39 28.17 -6.54
N LYS A 206 -7.52 28.38 -5.21
CA LYS A 206 -7.90 29.66 -4.60
C LYS A 206 -6.69 30.50 -4.17
N GLY A 207 -5.52 29.91 -4.24
CA GLY A 207 -4.25 30.44 -3.77
C GLY A 207 -3.56 29.40 -2.89
N LEU A 208 -2.61 28.68 -3.46
CA LEU A 208 -1.85 27.67 -2.71
C LEU A 208 -0.98 28.36 -1.68
N LYS A 209 -0.85 27.75 -0.50
CA LYS A 209 0.02 28.20 0.56
C LYS A 209 1.27 27.35 0.61
N ARG A 210 2.41 27.98 0.83
CA ARG A 210 3.68 27.31 1.05
C ARG A 210 3.82 27.03 2.54
N GLU A 211 3.73 25.77 2.95
CA GLU A 211 3.70 25.37 4.37
C GLU A 211 4.62 24.17 4.62
N GLY A 212 5.06 24.02 5.87
CA GLY A 212 5.84 22.87 6.32
C GLY A 212 7.17 22.71 5.57
N TRP A 213 7.40 21.51 5.03
CA TRP A 213 8.62 21.19 4.28
C TRP A 213 8.75 21.99 2.98
N GLU A 214 7.63 22.44 2.38
CA GLU A 214 7.62 23.28 1.17
C GLU A 214 8.29 24.64 1.39
N LEU A 215 8.37 25.11 2.65
CA LEU A 215 9.11 26.34 2.97
C LEU A 215 10.60 26.22 2.66
N LYS A 216 11.14 25.01 2.70
CA LYS A 216 12.57 24.73 2.46
C LYS A 216 12.84 24.24 1.04
N GLN A 217 11.80 23.91 0.28
CA GLN A 217 11.91 23.35 -1.07
C GLN A 217 11.09 24.20 -2.05
N LYS A 218 11.53 24.19 -3.32
CA LYS A 218 10.77 24.87 -4.39
C LYS A 218 9.63 24.04 -4.96
N SER A 219 9.54 22.76 -4.61
CA SER A 219 8.50 21.85 -5.12
C SER A 219 7.17 22.05 -4.41
N ILE A 220 6.08 21.90 -5.18
CA ILE A 220 4.69 21.86 -4.71
C ILE A 220 4.26 20.41 -4.68
N ARG A 221 3.65 19.98 -3.59
CA ARG A 221 2.97 18.68 -3.46
C ARG A 221 1.74 18.84 -2.59
N LYS A 222 0.59 19.06 -3.20
CA LYS A 222 -0.69 19.22 -2.51
C LYS A 222 -1.59 18.02 -2.76
N VAL A 223 -2.00 17.35 -1.70
CA VAL A 223 -3.04 16.31 -1.75
C VAL A 223 -4.38 17.01 -1.68
N VAL A 224 -5.26 16.74 -2.63
CA VAL A 224 -6.62 17.25 -2.67
C VAL A 224 -7.56 16.08 -2.39
N SER A 225 -8.13 16.07 -1.20
CA SER A 225 -9.03 15.00 -0.73
C SER A 225 -10.48 15.37 -1.00
N PHE A 226 -11.26 14.36 -1.40
CA PHE A 226 -12.68 14.50 -1.69
C PHE A 226 -13.53 13.71 -0.71
N LYS A 227 -14.82 14.03 -0.68
CA LYS A 227 -15.85 13.33 0.09
C LYS A 227 -17.04 13.00 -0.79
N SER A 228 -17.61 11.84 -0.56
CA SER A 228 -18.89 11.43 -1.10
C SER A 228 -19.87 11.16 0.05
N LYS A 229 -21.09 11.65 -0.04
CA LYS A 229 -22.13 11.33 0.96
C LYS A 229 -22.50 9.85 0.94
N LYS A 230 -22.49 9.24 -0.24
CA LYS A 230 -22.80 7.83 -0.43
C LYS A 230 -21.70 6.91 0.14
N TYR A 231 -20.46 7.36 0.11
CA TYR A 231 -19.29 6.61 0.57
C TYR A 231 -18.49 7.40 1.62
N PRO A 232 -19.04 7.57 2.83
CA PRO A 232 -18.50 8.50 3.83
C PRO A 232 -17.13 8.10 4.38
N LYS A 233 -16.76 6.82 4.26
CA LYS A 233 -15.45 6.29 4.65
C LYS A 233 -14.40 6.36 3.54
N ALA A 234 -14.81 6.44 2.29
CA ALA A 234 -13.88 6.57 1.19
C ALA A 234 -13.26 7.96 1.18
N THR A 235 -11.93 8.02 1.02
CA THR A 235 -11.16 9.26 0.95
C THR A 235 -10.40 9.33 -0.37
N PRO A 236 -11.13 9.49 -1.50
CA PRO A 236 -10.47 9.58 -2.80
C PRO A 236 -9.66 10.88 -2.88
N GLU A 237 -8.48 10.79 -3.49
CA GLU A 237 -7.52 11.88 -3.53
C GLU A 237 -6.96 12.07 -4.94
N VAL A 238 -6.57 13.32 -5.22
CA VAL A 238 -5.72 13.64 -6.35
C VAL A 238 -4.52 14.47 -5.89
N LEU A 239 -3.45 14.43 -6.64
CA LEU A 239 -2.20 15.10 -6.32
C LEU A 239 -1.98 16.28 -7.27
N VAL A 240 -1.69 17.45 -6.72
CA VAL A 240 -1.21 18.61 -7.46
C VAL A 240 0.27 18.78 -7.19
N VAL A 241 1.08 18.74 -8.25
CA VAL A 241 2.54 18.87 -8.19
C VAL A 241 3.00 20.09 -8.99
N GLY A 242 4.19 20.57 -8.73
CA GLY A 242 4.78 21.70 -9.45
C GLY A 242 5.94 22.33 -8.70
N TYR A 243 6.25 23.58 -9.05
CA TYR A 243 7.33 24.34 -8.44
C TYR A 243 6.88 25.75 -8.09
N TRP A 244 7.31 26.25 -6.93
CA TRP A 244 7.09 27.64 -6.56
C TRP A 244 7.95 28.57 -7.44
N LYS A 245 7.29 29.58 -8.00
CA LYS A 245 7.98 30.72 -8.60
C LYS A 245 8.51 31.62 -7.48
N ASP A 246 9.77 31.99 -7.53
CA ASP A 246 10.39 32.94 -6.62
C ASP A 246 9.81 34.35 -6.84
#